data_17be3527fabb7a774e5a9c0c79c46c5e
#
_entry.id   17be3527fabb7a774e5a9c0c79c46c5e
#
_cell.length_a   1.000
_cell.length_b   1.000
_cell.length_c   1.000
_cell.angle_alpha   90.00
_cell.angle_beta   90.00
_cell.angle_gamma   90.00
#
_symmetry.space_group_name_H-M   'P 1'
#
loop_
_entity.id
_entity.type
_entity.pdbx_description
1 polymer ?
#
loop_
_entity_poly.entity_id
_entity_poly.type
_entity_poly.pdbx_seq_one_letter_code
_entity_poly.pdbx_strand_id
1 'polypeptide(L)'
;MRASGFEGTSGGDGASEDDVGSDDPGSTEGSSYRPVSDAELKAAIAECRELLEEATRIAGEQARAELAAHFLKVPEGATGGNLAVDMARVQLFFQGKGMRPYQAERVSTTIVEIDSIYGDVELLAVKYDRLTRTLPDVDVKEMVFNDPKILTVKIADAVPRLIDLLDIFPLRKVPTMIAEAPKLLYGTEPIPELFERTCECIKRVYPKETNEGCVYAISEEPTLMFDLPDLHIFKKDERIDIAELPMAVQESLVYATRNEHE
;
A
#
# COMPACT_ATOMS: atom_id res chain seq x y z
N MET A 1 12.44 -9.75 -43.57
CA MET A 1 13.35 -10.79 -44.07
C MET A 1 13.55 -11.88 -43.05
N ARG A 2 13.17 -13.12 -43.46
CA ARG A 2 13.41 -14.47 -42.88
C ARG A 2 12.82 -14.77 -41.51
N ALA A 3 11.76 -15.41 -41.43
CA ALA A 3 11.14 -16.75 -41.43
C ALA A 3 12.10 -17.93 -41.33
N SER A 4 11.85 -18.75 -40.28
CA SER A 4 12.09 -20.21 -40.22
C SER A 4 11.31 -20.69 -38.98
N GLY A 5 10.28 -21.52 -39.00
CA GLY A 5 10.00 -22.68 -39.86
C GLY A 5 10.64 -23.94 -39.26
N PHE A 6 9.89 -24.69 -38.42
CA PHE A 6 10.21 -26.10 -38.16
C PHE A 6 8.89 -26.89 -38.01
N GLU A 7 8.62 -27.63 -39.07
CA GLU A 7 7.67 -28.74 -39.16
C GLU A 7 8.39 -30.06 -38.96
N GLY A 8 7.65 -31.09 -38.64
CA GLY A 8 8.01 -32.49 -38.92
C GLY A 8 7.79 -33.38 -37.71
N THR A 9 6.98 -34.30 -37.76
CA THR A 9 6.58 -35.53 -38.42
C THR A 9 6.27 -36.57 -37.35
N SER A 10 5.02 -37.06 -37.25
CA SER A 10 4.53 -38.27 -37.93
C SER A 10 5.14 -39.60 -37.53
N GLY A 11 4.25 -40.50 -37.08
CA GLY A 11 4.38 -41.92 -37.37
C GLY A 11 4.49 -42.84 -36.17
N GLY A 12 3.60 -43.83 -36.17
CA GLY A 12 3.87 -45.10 -35.55
C GLY A 12 2.66 -45.89 -35.09
N ASP A 13 2.00 -46.52 -36.06
CA ASP A 13 1.05 -47.61 -35.83
C ASP A 13 1.69 -48.79 -35.08
N GLY A 14 0.88 -49.50 -34.29
CA GLY A 14 1.30 -50.75 -33.67
C GLY A 14 0.10 -51.44 -33.04
N ALA A 15 -0.71 -52.11 -33.85
CA ALA A 15 -1.69 -53.08 -33.43
C ALA A 15 -1.02 -54.34 -32.86
N SER A 16 -1.58 -54.91 -31.84
CA SER A 16 -1.62 -56.36 -31.63
C SER A 16 -2.80 -56.74 -30.75
N GLU A 17 -3.68 -57.42 -31.39
CA GLU A 17 -4.72 -58.29 -30.84
C GLU A 17 -4.00 -59.47 -30.16
N ASP A 18 -4.47 -59.83 -28.95
CA ASP A 18 -4.51 -61.22 -28.45
C ASP A 18 -5.56 -61.33 -27.35
N ASP A 19 -6.53 -61.89 -27.66
CA ASP A 19 -7.56 -62.87 -27.33
C ASP A 19 -7.31 -63.66 -26.06
N VAL A 20 -8.47 -64.16 -25.48
CA VAL A 20 -8.69 -65.27 -24.55
C VAL A 20 -8.68 -64.97 -23.05
N GLY A 21 -9.86 -65.16 -22.49
CA GLY A 21 -9.99 -65.43 -21.05
C GLY A 21 -11.39 -65.11 -20.50
N SER A 22 -12.37 -65.87 -20.92
CA SER A 22 -13.63 -66.06 -20.26
C SER A 22 -13.43 -66.72 -18.88
N ASP A 23 -13.79 -65.98 -17.80
CA ASP A 23 -14.18 -66.58 -16.54
C ASP A 23 -15.11 -65.58 -15.79
N ASP A 24 -16.40 -65.90 -15.90
CA ASP A 24 -17.43 -65.43 -14.98
C ASP A 24 -17.37 -66.32 -13.74
N PRO A 25 -17.24 -65.82 -12.55
CA PRO A 25 -18.31 -66.10 -11.61
C PRO A 25 -18.54 -64.96 -10.57
N GLY A 26 -19.74 -64.70 -10.32
CA GLY A 26 -20.15 -64.34 -8.97
C GLY A 26 -20.70 -62.95 -8.80
N SER A 27 -22.00 -62.92 -8.89
CA SER A 27 -22.92 -62.13 -8.06
C SER A 27 -22.26 -61.00 -7.26
N THR A 28 -22.12 -59.83 -7.87
CA THR A 28 -22.05 -58.61 -7.12
C THR A 28 -23.43 -58.29 -6.61
N GLU A 29 -23.58 -58.41 -5.28
CA GLU A 29 -24.69 -57.88 -4.51
C GLU A 29 -24.98 -56.47 -5.01
N GLY A 30 -26.18 -56.27 -5.53
CA GLY A 30 -26.69 -55.00 -5.97
C GLY A 30 -26.64 -54.00 -4.81
N SER A 31 -25.64 -53.18 -4.81
CA SER A 31 -25.66 -51.94 -4.05
C SER A 31 -26.89 -51.18 -4.53
N SER A 32 -27.98 -51.30 -3.77
CA SER A 32 -29.21 -50.56 -3.98
C SER A 32 -28.88 -49.08 -3.84
N TYR A 33 -28.59 -48.49 -5.00
CA TYR A 33 -28.45 -47.05 -5.11
C TYR A 33 -29.81 -46.43 -4.79
N ARG A 34 -30.02 -46.08 -3.52
CA ARG A 34 -31.18 -45.32 -3.10
C ARG A 34 -30.96 -43.89 -3.63
N PRO A 35 -31.78 -43.38 -4.54
CA PRO A 35 -31.65 -42.01 -4.97
C PRO A 35 -31.79 -41.07 -3.76
N VAL A 36 -30.76 -40.28 -3.50
CA VAL A 36 -30.77 -39.26 -2.43
C VAL A 36 -31.85 -38.24 -2.79
N SER A 37 -32.77 -37.99 -1.87
CA SER A 37 -33.82 -37.00 -2.12
C SER A 37 -33.26 -35.61 -2.19
N ASP A 38 -33.90 -34.71 -2.97
CA ASP A 38 -33.50 -33.30 -3.07
C ASP A 38 -33.40 -32.59 -1.71
N ALA A 39 -34.17 -33.03 -0.73
CA ALA A 39 -34.14 -32.52 0.64
C ALA A 39 -32.85 -32.95 1.37
N GLU A 40 -32.46 -34.22 1.23
CA GLU A 40 -31.21 -34.74 1.80
C GLU A 40 -29.99 -34.12 1.17
N LEU A 41 -30.03 -33.88 -0.14
CA LEU A 41 -28.94 -33.18 -0.87
C LEU A 41 -28.80 -31.73 -0.41
N LYS A 42 -29.90 -30.99 -0.25
CA LYS A 42 -29.90 -29.62 0.27
C LYS A 42 -29.39 -29.54 1.71
N ALA A 43 -29.78 -30.48 2.56
CA ALA A 43 -29.31 -30.55 3.94
C ALA A 43 -27.80 -30.82 3.99
N ALA A 44 -27.30 -31.78 3.21
CA ALA A 44 -25.86 -32.05 3.11
C ALA A 44 -25.04 -30.85 2.57
N ILE A 45 -25.57 -30.12 1.60
CA ILE A 45 -24.92 -28.89 1.07
C ILE A 45 -24.88 -27.80 2.16
N ALA A 46 -25.95 -27.63 2.94
CA ALA A 46 -26.00 -26.67 4.03
C ALA A 46 -24.98 -27.02 5.12
N GLU A 47 -24.91 -28.28 5.53
CA GLU A 47 -23.93 -28.77 6.50
C GLU A 47 -22.49 -28.61 6.02
N CYS A 48 -22.19 -28.93 4.76
CA CYS A 48 -20.86 -28.70 4.15
C CYS A 48 -20.49 -27.22 4.14
N ARG A 49 -21.46 -26.33 3.89
CA ARG A 49 -21.22 -24.88 3.90
C ARG A 49 -20.87 -24.38 5.30
N GLU A 50 -21.63 -24.80 6.33
CA GLU A 50 -21.35 -24.45 7.72
C GLU A 50 -19.96 -24.95 8.17
N LEU A 51 -19.62 -26.21 7.84
CA LEU A 51 -18.30 -26.77 8.12
C LEU A 51 -17.17 -26.01 7.41
N LEU A 52 -17.39 -25.59 6.17
CA LEU A 52 -16.40 -24.82 5.40
C LEU A 52 -16.23 -23.41 5.98
N GLU A 53 -17.32 -22.76 6.36
CA GLU A 53 -17.29 -21.44 7.02
C GLU A 53 -16.57 -21.53 8.36
N GLU A 54 -16.85 -22.54 9.17
CA GLU A 54 -16.18 -22.76 10.45
C GLU A 54 -14.69 -23.11 10.28
N ALA A 55 -14.34 -23.98 9.33
CA ALA A 55 -12.95 -24.30 9.00
C ALA A 55 -12.17 -23.07 8.53
N THR A 56 -12.82 -22.23 7.69
CA THR A 56 -12.23 -20.98 7.22
C THR A 56 -12.02 -19.99 8.36
N ARG A 57 -12.98 -19.91 9.30
CA ARG A 57 -12.87 -19.08 10.50
C ARG A 57 -11.71 -19.53 11.39
N ILE A 58 -11.64 -20.84 11.69
CA ILE A 58 -10.59 -21.43 12.54
C ILE A 58 -9.21 -21.25 11.89
N ALA A 59 -9.08 -21.58 10.60
CA ALA A 59 -7.82 -21.40 9.87
C ALA A 59 -7.41 -19.94 9.82
N GLY A 60 -8.36 -19.02 9.62
CA GLY A 60 -8.12 -17.59 9.66
C GLY A 60 -7.66 -17.09 11.04
N GLU A 61 -8.23 -17.60 12.12
CA GLU A 61 -7.83 -17.25 13.49
C GLU A 61 -6.46 -17.83 13.84
N GLN A 62 -6.18 -19.08 13.46
CA GLN A 62 -4.86 -19.70 13.65
C GLN A 62 -3.78 -19.00 12.85
N ALA A 63 -4.02 -18.72 11.57
CA ALA A 63 -3.09 -17.97 10.74
C ALA A 63 -2.80 -16.56 11.29
N ARG A 64 -3.82 -15.89 11.84
CA ARG A 64 -3.68 -14.59 12.50
C ARG A 64 -2.87 -14.69 13.80
N ALA A 65 -3.11 -15.71 14.60
CA ALA A 65 -2.39 -15.95 15.84
C ALA A 65 -0.91 -16.29 15.58
N GLU A 66 -0.64 -17.11 14.57
CA GLU A 66 0.72 -17.43 14.13
C GLU A 66 1.44 -16.21 13.56
N LEU A 67 0.74 -15.38 12.74
CA LEU A 67 1.26 -14.13 12.23
C LEU A 67 1.57 -13.15 13.38
N ALA A 68 0.64 -13.02 14.33
CA ALA A 68 0.82 -12.18 15.50
C ALA A 68 2.03 -12.63 16.33
N ALA A 69 2.19 -13.92 16.55
CA ALA A 69 3.32 -14.48 17.30
C ALA A 69 4.68 -14.31 16.58
N HIS A 70 4.67 -14.29 15.24
CA HIS A 70 5.90 -14.27 14.44
C HIS A 70 6.38 -12.84 14.11
N PHE A 71 5.45 -11.88 13.94
CA PHE A 71 5.76 -10.55 13.43
C PHE A 71 5.58 -9.42 14.45
N LEU A 72 4.87 -9.66 15.54
CA LEU A 72 4.59 -8.61 16.51
C LEU A 72 5.46 -8.84 17.76
N LYS A 73 6.53 -8.06 17.89
CA LYS A 73 7.14 -7.79 19.19
C LYS A 73 6.14 -6.97 20.00
N VAL A 74 5.26 -7.67 20.73
CA VAL A 74 4.36 -7.03 21.68
C VAL A 74 5.21 -6.28 22.70
N PRO A 75 5.01 -4.97 22.91
CA PRO A 75 5.72 -4.25 23.96
C PRO A 75 5.46 -4.94 25.30
N GLU A 76 6.51 -5.18 26.09
CA GLU A 76 6.39 -5.75 27.43
C GLU A 76 5.45 -4.86 28.26
N GLY A 77 4.28 -5.38 28.63
CA GLY A 77 3.27 -4.67 29.43
C GLY A 77 1.92 -4.44 28.76
N ALA A 78 1.78 -4.71 27.47
CA ALA A 78 0.47 -4.67 26.83
C ALA A 78 -0.31 -5.96 27.21
N THR A 79 -1.34 -5.83 28.02
CA THR A 79 -2.38 -6.87 28.24
C THR A 79 -3.21 -7.06 26.98
N GLY A 80 -2.57 -7.44 25.87
CA GLY A 80 -3.09 -7.13 24.57
C GLY A 80 -3.18 -8.33 23.64
N GLY A 81 -3.86 -9.40 24.03
CA GLY A 81 -4.31 -10.39 23.04
C GLY A 81 -5.12 -9.76 21.91
N ASN A 82 -5.86 -8.69 22.19
CA ASN A 82 -6.65 -7.97 21.22
C ASN A 82 -5.78 -7.09 20.29
N LEU A 83 -4.80 -6.36 20.83
CA LEU A 83 -3.97 -5.44 20.02
C LEU A 83 -3.18 -6.18 18.94
N ALA A 84 -2.56 -7.31 19.28
CA ALA A 84 -1.81 -8.11 18.31
C ALA A 84 -2.73 -8.68 17.21
N VAL A 85 -3.95 -9.10 17.56
CA VAL A 85 -4.94 -9.56 16.60
C VAL A 85 -5.41 -8.42 15.70
N ASP A 86 -5.66 -7.24 16.27
CA ASP A 86 -6.09 -6.07 15.53
C ASP A 86 -4.99 -5.59 14.57
N MET A 87 -3.74 -5.53 15.02
CA MET A 87 -2.60 -5.22 14.14
C MET A 87 -2.46 -6.24 13.00
N ALA A 88 -2.63 -7.54 13.26
CA ALA A 88 -2.58 -8.55 12.22
C ALA A 88 -3.72 -8.41 11.20
N ARG A 89 -4.92 -8.06 11.65
CA ARG A 89 -6.07 -7.76 10.76
C ARG A 89 -5.80 -6.53 9.88
N VAL A 90 -5.28 -5.47 10.47
CA VAL A 90 -4.90 -4.24 9.76
C VAL A 90 -3.80 -4.54 8.74
N GLN A 91 -2.80 -5.34 9.09
CA GLN A 91 -1.75 -5.77 8.18
C GLN A 91 -2.31 -6.55 6.98
N LEU A 92 -3.21 -7.51 7.22
CA LEU A 92 -3.87 -8.27 6.15
C LEU A 92 -4.74 -7.38 5.26
N PHE A 93 -5.42 -6.39 5.84
CA PHE A 93 -6.18 -5.41 5.08
C PHE A 93 -5.28 -4.64 4.09
N PHE A 94 -4.15 -4.11 4.54
CA PHE A 94 -3.23 -3.38 3.66
C PHE A 94 -2.54 -4.28 2.64
N GLN A 95 -2.25 -5.53 2.96
CA GLN A 95 -1.79 -6.52 1.97
C GLN A 95 -2.87 -6.77 0.90
N GLY A 96 -4.14 -6.84 1.29
CA GLY A 96 -5.28 -6.91 0.36
C GLY A 96 -5.43 -5.67 -0.54
N LYS A 97 -4.92 -4.50 -0.11
CA LYS A 97 -4.83 -3.28 -0.93
C LYS A 97 -3.54 -3.24 -1.79
N GLY A 98 -2.75 -4.31 -1.82
CA GLY A 98 -1.56 -4.47 -2.66
C GLY A 98 -0.26 -3.93 -2.04
N MET A 99 -0.22 -3.72 -0.73
CA MET A 99 1.04 -3.44 -0.03
C MET A 99 1.86 -4.72 0.15
N ARG A 100 3.18 -4.58 0.07
CA ARG A 100 4.10 -5.68 0.42
C ARG A 100 4.03 -5.97 1.93
N PRO A 101 4.34 -7.20 2.38
CA PRO A 101 4.23 -7.55 3.80
C PRO A 101 4.92 -6.57 4.75
N TYR A 102 6.15 -6.15 4.45
CA TYR A 102 6.89 -5.19 5.29
C TYR A 102 6.27 -3.78 5.30
N GLN A 103 5.65 -3.35 4.19
CA GLN A 103 4.94 -2.07 4.10
C GLN A 103 3.67 -2.11 4.98
N ALA A 104 2.89 -3.18 4.83
CA ALA A 104 1.69 -3.39 5.60
C ALA A 104 1.98 -3.51 7.11
N GLU A 105 3.07 -4.16 7.50
CA GLU A 105 3.55 -4.23 8.88
C GLU A 105 3.86 -2.84 9.43
N ARG A 106 4.69 -2.06 8.72
CA ARG A 106 5.03 -0.69 9.12
C ARG A 106 3.79 0.19 9.28
N VAL A 107 2.87 0.16 8.30
CA VAL A 107 1.65 0.96 8.33
C VAL A 107 0.74 0.53 9.49
N SER A 108 0.54 -0.78 9.68
CA SER A 108 -0.33 -1.30 10.75
C SER A 108 0.20 -0.93 12.13
N THR A 109 1.51 -1.04 12.35
CA THR A 109 2.15 -0.64 13.60
C THR A 109 1.95 0.85 13.86
N THR A 110 2.31 1.68 12.88
CA THR A 110 2.23 3.14 13.04
C THR A 110 0.81 3.63 13.26
N ILE A 111 -0.19 3.12 12.52
CA ILE A 111 -1.57 3.64 12.62
C ILE A 111 -2.21 3.25 13.95
N VAL A 112 -1.95 2.06 14.47
CA VAL A 112 -2.47 1.60 15.76
C VAL A 112 -1.76 2.31 16.93
N GLU A 113 -0.48 2.67 16.78
CA GLU A 113 0.25 3.51 17.75
C GLU A 113 -0.30 4.94 17.82
N ILE A 114 -0.75 5.50 16.68
CA ILE A 114 -1.38 6.83 16.68
C ILE A 114 -2.67 6.84 17.49
N ASP A 115 -3.55 5.85 17.25
CA ASP A 115 -4.76 5.66 18.01
C ASP A 115 -5.27 4.22 17.84
N SER A 116 -5.47 3.52 18.94
CA SER A 116 -5.93 2.12 18.97
C SER A 116 -7.28 1.89 18.27
N ILE A 117 -8.10 2.94 18.08
CA ILE A 117 -9.36 2.86 17.32
C ILE A 117 -9.13 2.43 15.86
N TYR A 118 -7.94 2.67 15.33
CA TYR A 118 -7.54 2.24 13.99
C TYR A 118 -7.13 0.75 13.90
N GLY A 119 -7.23 0.00 14.98
CA GLY A 119 -7.30 -1.46 14.95
C GLY A 119 -8.59 -1.98 14.31
N ASP A 120 -9.63 -1.15 14.20
CA ASP A 120 -10.87 -1.46 13.50
C ASP A 120 -10.69 -1.37 11.97
N VAL A 121 -10.64 -2.53 11.33
CA VAL A 121 -10.45 -2.66 9.88
C VAL A 121 -11.61 -2.07 9.08
N GLU A 122 -12.84 -2.10 9.60
CA GLU A 122 -14.01 -1.54 8.91
C GLU A 122 -13.90 -0.01 8.85
N LEU A 123 -13.49 0.62 9.94
CA LEU A 123 -13.21 2.05 9.98
C LEU A 123 -12.09 2.43 9.00
N LEU A 124 -11.00 1.65 8.98
CA LEU A 124 -9.89 1.88 8.04
C LEU A 124 -10.32 1.72 6.60
N ALA A 125 -11.12 0.70 6.28
CA ALA A 125 -11.66 0.49 4.94
C ALA A 125 -12.46 1.69 4.46
N VAL A 126 -13.38 2.19 5.30
CA VAL A 126 -14.18 3.38 4.97
C VAL A 126 -13.29 4.61 4.71
N LYS A 127 -12.27 4.83 5.54
CA LYS A 127 -11.36 5.98 5.37
C LYS A 127 -10.48 5.84 4.13
N TYR A 128 -9.90 4.67 3.90
CA TYR A 128 -9.09 4.37 2.73
C TYR A 128 -9.88 4.54 1.43
N ASP A 129 -11.08 3.94 1.35
CA ASP A 129 -11.95 4.04 0.18
C ASP A 129 -12.46 5.47 -0.05
N ARG A 130 -12.64 6.24 1.03
CA ARG A 130 -12.99 7.66 0.92
C ARG A 130 -11.83 8.48 0.33
N LEU A 131 -10.60 8.27 0.77
CA LEU A 131 -9.42 8.90 0.19
C LEU A 131 -9.29 8.56 -1.30
N THR A 132 -9.40 7.28 -1.66
CA THR A 132 -9.32 6.82 -3.06
C THR A 132 -10.38 7.48 -3.95
N ARG A 133 -11.60 7.68 -3.44
CA ARG A 133 -12.67 8.36 -4.20
C ARG A 133 -12.48 9.86 -4.31
N THR A 134 -11.89 10.48 -3.29
CA THR A 134 -11.69 11.95 -3.27
C THR A 134 -10.46 12.37 -4.05
N LEU A 135 -9.44 11.51 -4.11
CA LEU A 135 -8.15 11.74 -4.75
C LEU A 135 -7.89 10.66 -5.82
N PRO A 136 -8.67 10.63 -6.92
CA PRO A 136 -8.62 9.53 -7.89
C PRO A 136 -7.29 9.41 -8.62
N ASP A 137 -6.55 10.53 -8.77
CA ASP A 137 -5.28 10.58 -9.49
C ASP A 137 -4.07 10.34 -8.57
N VAL A 138 -4.28 10.18 -7.25
CA VAL A 138 -3.23 9.94 -6.25
C VAL A 138 -3.06 8.45 -5.99
N ASP A 139 -1.83 7.96 -5.93
CA ASP A 139 -1.55 6.63 -5.40
C ASP A 139 -1.75 6.61 -3.87
N VAL A 140 -3.00 6.33 -3.46
CA VAL A 140 -3.39 6.29 -2.03
C VAL A 140 -2.61 5.22 -1.26
N LYS A 141 -2.21 4.14 -1.91
CA LYS A 141 -1.39 3.10 -1.29
C LYS A 141 -0.01 3.66 -0.91
N GLU A 142 0.64 4.34 -1.85
CA GLU A 142 1.93 4.99 -1.62
C GLU A 142 1.81 6.10 -0.57
N MET A 143 0.78 6.93 -0.69
CA MET A 143 0.47 7.99 0.27
C MET A 143 0.34 7.45 1.71
N VAL A 144 -0.41 6.37 1.91
CA VAL A 144 -0.59 5.75 3.24
C VAL A 144 0.67 5.06 3.72
N PHE A 145 1.48 4.49 2.82
CA PHE A 145 2.77 3.92 3.19
C PHE A 145 3.76 4.98 3.65
N ASN A 146 3.82 6.13 2.96
CA ASN A 146 4.71 7.21 3.32
C ASN A 146 4.30 7.90 4.62
N ASP A 147 2.99 8.10 4.83
CA ASP A 147 2.48 8.65 6.08
C ASP A 147 1.10 8.09 6.44
N PRO A 148 1.03 7.05 7.29
CA PRO A 148 -0.24 6.45 7.74
C PRO A 148 -1.17 7.44 8.46
N LYS A 149 -0.64 8.55 9.02
CA LYS A 149 -1.42 9.56 9.72
C LYS A 149 -2.47 10.21 8.83
N ILE A 150 -2.29 10.19 7.51
CA ILE A 150 -3.29 10.71 6.56
C ILE A 150 -4.67 10.05 6.72
N LEU A 151 -4.74 8.79 7.16
CA LEU A 151 -5.99 8.09 7.45
C LEU A 151 -6.75 8.70 8.64
N THR A 152 -6.08 9.44 9.50
CA THR A 152 -6.72 10.12 10.65
C THR A 152 -7.30 11.47 10.27
N VAL A 153 -6.86 12.06 9.16
CA VAL A 153 -7.21 13.41 8.72
C VAL A 153 -8.66 13.47 8.22
N LYS A 154 -9.33 14.56 8.51
CA LYS A 154 -10.64 14.85 7.91
C LYS A 154 -10.43 15.43 6.52
N ILE A 155 -11.06 14.84 5.51
CA ILE A 155 -10.91 15.29 4.12
C ILE A 155 -11.31 16.76 3.96
N ALA A 156 -12.32 17.23 4.71
CA ALA A 156 -12.73 18.62 4.65
C ALA A 156 -11.63 19.61 5.04
N ASP A 157 -10.73 19.21 5.94
CA ASP A 157 -9.60 20.03 6.38
C ASP A 157 -8.44 19.99 5.35
N ALA A 158 -8.36 18.95 4.54
CA ALA A 158 -7.36 18.80 3.49
C ALA A 158 -7.71 19.57 2.20
N VAL A 159 -8.98 19.83 1.92
CA VAL A 159 -9.42 20.47 0.67
C VAL A 159 -8.85 21.87 0.46
N PRO A 160 -8.82 22.80 1.44
CA PRO A 160 -8.18 24.10 1.24
C PRO A 160 -6.71 23.98 0.86
N ARG A 161 -5.98 23.09 1.51
CA ARG A 161 -4.57 22.87 1.23
C ARG A 161 -4.32 22.27 -0.15
N LEU A 162 -5.22 21.40 -0.60
CA LEU A 162 -5.18 20.88 -1.98
C LEU A 162 -5.37 22.00 -3.01
N ILE A 163 -6.27 22.96 -2.74
CA ILE A 163 -6.49 24.13 -3.61
C ILE A 163 -5.20 24.96 -3.66
N ASP A 164 -4.59 25.27 -2.52
CA ASP A 164 -3.34 26.02 -2.45
C ASP A 164 -2.21 25.33 -3.23
N LEU A 165 -2.11 23.99 -3.15
CA LEU A 165 -1.15 23.21 -3.93
C LEU A 165 -1.39 23.32 -5.44
N LEU A 166 -2.66 23.26 -5.86
CA LEU A 166 -3.03 23.38 -7.27
C LEU A 166 -2.82 24.78 -7.83
N ASP A 167 -2.85 25.82 -6.98
CA ASP A 167 -2.58 27.21 -7.38
C ASP A 167 -1.08 27.48 -7.55
N ILE A 168 -0.22 26.76 -6.83
CA ILE A 168 1.23 26.97 -6.83
C ILE A 168 1.95 26.02 -7.81
N PHE A 169 1.55 24.75 -7.83
CA PHE A 169 2.27 23.69 -8.53
C PHE A 169 1.55 23.20 -9.79
N PRO A 170 2.29 22.68 -10.79
CA PRO A 170 1.67 22.12 -11.98
C PRO A 170 0.70 20.99 -11.64
N LEU A 171 -0.50 21.04 -12.20
CA LEU A 171 -1.59 20.08 -11.95
C LEU A 171 -1.15 18.61 -12.03
N ARG A 172 -0.23 18.29 -12.96
CA ARG A 172 0.26 16.92 -13.16
C ARG A 172 1.18 16.44 -12.05
N LYS A 173 1.81 17.35 -11.29
CA LYS A 173 2.76 17.02 -10.23
C LYS A 173 2.07 16.85 -8.88
N VAL A 174 1.01 17.58 -8.64
CA VAL A 174 0.31 17.59 -7.33
C VAL A 174 -0.07 16.18 -6.84
N PRO A 175 -0.62 15.26 -7.67
CA PRO A 175 -0.92 13.91 -7.23
C PRO A 175 0.31 13.14 -6.71
N THR A 176 1.44 13.24 -7.41
CA THR A 176 2.71 12.60 -6.99
C THR A 176 3.23 13.25 -5.71
N MET A 177 3.25 14.58 -5.64
CA MET A 177 3.69 15.32 -4.44
C MET A 177 2.90 14.90 -3.19
N ILE A 178 1.58 14.75 -3.31
CA ILE A 178 0.72 14.32 -2.21
C ILE A 178 0.99 12.86 -1.82
N ALA A 179 1.27 11.98 -2.79
CA ALA A 179 1.60 10.60 -2.51
C ALA A 179 2.94 10.47 -1.78
N GLU A 180 3.94 11.27 -2.15
CA GLU A 180 5.27 11.28 -1.56
C GLU A 180 5.32 12.00 -0.21
N ALA A 181 4.62 13.12 -0.09
CA ALA A 181 4.57 13.95 1.12
C ALA A 181 3.13 14.23 1.58
N PRO A 182 2.42 13.24 2.16
CA PRO A 182 1.01 13.39 2.57
C PRO A 182 0.79 14.49 3.61
N LYS A 183 1.81 14.85 4.38
CA LYS A 183 1.81 15.95 5.35
C LYS A 183 1.43 17.28 4.71
N LEU A 184 1.59 17.45 3.40
CA LEU A 184 1.10 18.62 2.65
C LEU A 184 -0.40 18.83 2.84
N LEU A 185 -1.19 17.77 3.02
CA LEU A 185 -2.65 17.86 3.20
C LEU A 185 -3.12 18.17 4.62
N TYR A 186 -2.25 18.07 5.64
CA TYR A 186 -2.67 18.24 7.03
C TYR A 186 -1.68 19.00 7.93
N GLY A 187 -0.62 19.54 7.36
CA GLY A 187 0.31 20.40 8.10
C GLY A 187 -0.39 21.62 8.71
N THR A 188 0.18 22.20 9.75
CA THR A 188 -0.40 23.35 10.46
C THR A 188 -0.14 24.67 9.77
N GLU A 189 0.97 24.79 9.06
CA GLU A 189 1.36 26.00 8.35
C GLU A 189 0.66 26.06 6.97
N PRO A 190 0.13 27.22 6.56
CA PRO A 190 -0.47 27.39 5.22
C PRO A 190 0.53 27.03 4.11
N ILE A 191 0.06 26.42 3.03
CA ILE A 191 0.93 26.02 1.90
C ILE A 191 1.69 27.19 1.27
N PRO A 192 1.06 28.36 1.02
CA PRO A 192 1.77 29.50 0.43
C PRO A 192 2.94 30.00 1.30
N GLU A 193 2.75 30.09 2.62
CA GLU A 193 3.79 30.54 3.57
C GLU A 193 4.93 29.50 3.64
N LEU A 194 4.58 28.22 3.68
CA LEU A 194 5.54 27.12 3.69
C LEU A 194 6.37 27.12 2.39
N PHE A 195 5.72 27.34 1.25
CA PHE A 195 6.36 27.45 -0.06
C PHE A 195 7.32 28.63 -0.12
N GLU A 196 6.88 29.83 0.28
CA GLU A 196 7.74 31.02 0.30
C GLU A 196 8.99 30.81 1.15
N ARG A 197 8.82 30.30 2.36
CA ARG A 197 9.91 30.00 3.28
C ARG A 197 10.88 28.96 2.71
N THR A 198 10.38 27.95 2.03
CA THR A 198 11.22 26.94 1.36
C THR A 198 11.97 27.54 0.19
N CYS A 199 11.33 28.37 -0.62
CA CYS A 199 12.00 29.11 -1.71
C CYS A 199 13.13 30.01 -1.19
N GLU A 200 12.91 30.71 -0.08
CA GLU A 200 13.96 31.50 0.57
C GLU A 200 15.15 30.64 0.96
N CYS A 201 14.91 29.46 1.54
CA CYS A 201 15.96 28.51 1.88
C CYS A 201 16.73 28.05 0.61
N ILE A 202 16.03 27.67 -0.45
CA ILE A 202 16.65 27.25 -1.71
C ILE A 202 17.52 28.39 -2.28
N LYS A 203 17.02 29.62 -2.33
CA LYS A 203 17.75 30.78 -2.85
C LYS A 203 18.96 31.18 -2.02
N ARG A 204 18.99 30.84 -0.74
CA ARG A 204 20.16 31.04 0.11
C ARG A 204 21.29 30.06 -0.22
N VAL A 205 20.95 28.87 -0.69
CA VAL A 205 21.92 27.89 -1.22
C VAL A 205 22.27 28.20 -2.68
N TYR A 206 21.26 28.50 -3.50
CA TYR A 206 21.37 28.81 -4.91
C TYR A 206 20.89 30.23 -5.22
N PRO A 207 21.71 31.28 -5.05
CA PRO A 207 21.26 32.69 -5.15
C PRO A 207 20.74 33.12 -6.52
N LYS A 208 20.96 32.33 -7.56
CA LYS A 208 20.47 32.60 -8.92
C LYS A 208 19.16 31.91 -9.23
N GLU A 209 18.67 31.10 -8.27
CA GLU A 209 17.46 30.32 -8.49
C GLU A 209 16.24 31.22 -8.63
N THR A 210 15.38 30.89 -9.58
CA THR A 210 14.14 31.62 -9.86
C THR A 210 12.98 31.03 -9.03
N ASN A 211 11.84 31.73 -8.99
CA ASN A 211 10.64 31.15 -8.38
C ASN A 211 10.16 29.90 -9.14
N GLU A 212 10.31 29.91 -10.47
CA GLU A 212 9.95 28.78 -11.32
C GLU A 212 10.84 27.57 -11.02
N GLY A 213 12.15 27.78 -10.83
CA GLY A 213 13.06 26.74 -10.40
C GLY A 213 12.78 26.23 -9.00
N CYS A 214 12.35 27.09 -8.07
CA CYS A 214 11.88 26.64 -6.77
C CYS A 214 10.61 25.76 -6.89
N VAL A 215 9.64 26.15 -7.72
CA VAL A 215 8.44 25.33 -8.00
C VAL A 215 8.84 23.97 -8.57
N TYR A 216 9.76 23.98 -9.52
CA TYR A 216 10.27 22.74 -10.11
C TYR A 216 10.94 21.86 -9.06
N ALA A 217 11.93 22.38 -8.32
CA ALA A 217 12.67 21.64 -7.31
C ALA A 217 11.74 21.01 -6.24
N ILE A 218 10.78 21.79 -5.74
CA ILE A 218 9.82 21.31 -4.74
C ILE A 218 8.85 20.30 -5.34
N SER A 219 8.48 20.42 -6.62
CA SER A 219 7.60 19.45 -7.27
C SER A 219 8.28 18.09 -7.53
N GLU A 220 9.61 18.06 -7.66
CA GLU A 220 10.39 16.83 -7.78
C GLU A 220 10.71 16.20 -6.41
N GLU A 221 10.86 17.02 -5.37
CA GLU A 221 11.15 16.56 -4.01
C GLU A 221 10.29 17.34 -2.99
N PRO A 222 9.02 16.94 -2.79
CA PRO A 222 8.06 17.68 -1.96
C PRO A 222 8.43 17.73 -0.47
N THR A 223 9.27 16.81 0.00
CA THR A 223 9.72 16.78 1.40
C THR A 223 10.57 17.99 1.75
N LEU A 224 11.20 18.63 0.75
CA LEU A 224 11.95 19.88 0.93
C LEU A 224 11.14 20.98 1.61
N MET A 225 9.80 20.99 1.43
CA MET A 225 8.93 21.95 2.11
C MET A 225 8.96 21.83 3.63
N PHE A 226 9.29 20.67 4.16
CA PHE A 226 9.36 20.43 5.60
C PHE A 226 10.81 20.37 6.10
N ASP A 227 11.68 19.76 5.31
CA ASP A 227 13.04 19.47 5.74
C ASP A 227 13.93 20.71 5.73
N LEU A 228 13.83 21.56 4.70
CA LEU A 228 14.67 22.77 4.60
C LEU A 228 14.38 23.83 5.66
N PRO A 229 13.12 24.30 5.83
CA PRO A 229 12.84 25.35 6.78
C PRO A 229 13.12 24.98 8.23
N ASP A 230 13.06 23.69 8.57
CA ASP A 230 13.28 23.17 9.92
C ASP A 230 14.77 23.04 10.28
N LEU A 231 15.66 23.10 9.29
CA LEU A 231 17.11 23.04 9.56
C LEU A 231 17.59 24.26 10.31
N HIS A 232 18.31 24.01 11.38
CA HIS A 232 18.84 25.06 12.27
C HIS A 232 19.76 26.05 11.55
N ILE A 233 20.44 25.62 10.48
CA ILE A 233 21.37 26.43 9.69
C ILE A 233 20.64 27.60 8.99
N PHE A 234 19.37 27.41 8.61
CA PHE A 234 18.56 28.46 8.00
C PHE A 234 18.03 29.53 8.97
N LYS A 235 18.29 29.39 10.26
CA LYS A 235 17.96 30.43 11.26
C LYS A 235 18.92 31.62 11.25
N LYS A 236 20.05 31.51 10.55
CA LYS A 236 21.00 32.60 10.35
C LYS A 236 20.75 33.22 8.99
N ASP A 237 20.78 34.57 8.88
CA ASP A 237 20.54 35.29 7.61
C ASP A 237 21.77 35.30 6.69
N GLU A 238 22.58 34.29 6.72
CA GLU A 238 23.80 34.19 5.89
C GLU A 238 23.57 33.22 4.71
N ARG A 239 24.36 33.41 3.68
CA ARG A 239 24.44 32.48 2.55
C ARG A 239 24.99 31.15 3.08
N ILE A 240 24.38 30.04 2.63
CA ILE A 240 24.72 28.71 3.08
C ILE A 240 25.45 27.97 1.95
N ASP A 241 26.58 27.34 2.29
CA ASP A 241 27.21 26.40 1.37
C ASP A 241 26.42 25.08 1.40
N ILE A 242 26.16 24.52 0.21
CA ILE A 242 25.48 23.21 0.11
C ILE A 242 26.19 22.13 0.93
N ALA A 243 27.51 22.21 1.05
CA ALA A 243 28.32 21.29 1.85
C ALA A 243 28.02 21.34 3.36
N GLU A 244 27.39 22.41 3.85
CA GLU A 244 26.99 22.56 5.24
C GLU A 244 25.64 21.89 5.57
N LEU A 245 24.88 21.52 4.54
CA LEU A 245 23.58 20.84 4.70
C LEU A 245 23.79 19.36 5.04
N PRO A 246 22.81 18.73 5.73
CA PRO A 246 22.79 17.27 5.86
C PRO A 246 22.83 16.57 4.49
N MET A 247 23.56 15.46 4.39
CA MET A 247 23.80 14.77 3.11
C MET A 247 22.50 14.42 2.37
N ALA A 248 21.47 13.96 3.08
CA ALA A 248 20.18 13.64 2.49
C ALA A 248 19.54 14.86 1.80
N VAL A 249 19.63 16.04 2.43
CA VAL A 249 19.11 17.29 1.87
C VAL A 249 19.96 17.77 0.70
N GLN A 250 21.29 17.58 0.77
CA GLN A 250 22.18 17.87 -0.37
C GLN A 250 21.79 17.04 -1.59
N GLU A 251 21.58 15.73 -1.40
CA GLU A 251 21.19 14.81 -2.47
C GLU A 251 19.84 15.20 -3.07
N SER A 252 18.84 15.51 -2.25
CA SER A 252 17.52 15.96 -2.69
C SER A 252 17.59 17.26 -3.48
N LEU A 253 18.34 18.27 -2.99
CA LEU A 253 18.52 19.56 -3.68
C LEU A 253 19.27 19.41 -5.00
N VAL A 254 20.34 18.63 -5.03
CA VAL A 254 21.11 18.37 -6.25
C VAL A 254 20.26 17.63 -7.27
N TYR A 255 19.50 16.64 -6.85
CA TYR A 255 18.60 15.91 -7.73
C TYR A 255 17.52 16.81 -8.32
N ALA A 256 16.88 17.60 -7.48
CA ALA A 256 15.80 18.49 -7.87
C ALA A 256 16.25 19.60 -8.82
N THR A 257 17.45 20.17 -8.64
CA THR A 257 17.97 21.28 -9.47
C THR A 257 18.70 20.82 -10.74
N ARG A 258 19.11 19.55 -10.83
CA ARG A 258 19.90 19.03 -11.96
C ARG A 258 19.09 18.88 -13.24
N ASN A 259 17.80 18.56 -13.11
CA ASN A 259 16.93 18.23 -14.24
C ASN A 259 16.38 19.48 -14.99
N GLU A 260 16.65 20.70 -14.52
CA GLU A 260 16.24 21.93 -15.25
C GLU A 260 17.10 22.23 -16.50
N HIS A 261 18.24 21.58 -16.65
CA HIS A 261 19.23 21.90 -17.69
C HIS A 261 19.34 20.83 -18.80
N GLU A 262 18.52 19.78 -18.74
CA GLU A 262 18.35 18.79 -19.82
C GLU A 262 17.03 19.02 -20.60
#